data_ef7fa8f2ad6f1743cbaec1c6d8ff397f
#
_entry.id   ef7fa8f2ad6f1743cbaec1c6d8ff397f
#
_cell.length_a   1.000
_cell.length_b   1.000
_cell.length_c   1.000
_cell.angle_alpha   90.00
_cell.angle_beta   90.00
_cell.angle_gamma   90.00
#
_symmetry.space_group_name_H-M   'P 1'
#
loop_
_entity.id
_entity.type
_entity.pdbx_description
1 polymer ?
#
loop_
_entity_poly.entity_id
_entity_poly.type
_entity_poly.pdbx_seq_one_letter_code
_entity_poly.pdbx_strand_id
1 'polypeptide(L)'
;MKIYFRCRGGKSHGWGDIVRLSLIADKLYKKRKDVIFIYEGDDYIKSYLKNFRIKKIRLKENIRIQEEIRIINKLKKASHIFIEMLEISLNLQKFYKTKTKKLIILDDILDKKYYSDYTISCQNHKNIKSKLIRSKNNKIFINSNFFPFSDEIKHQSKFKKNKIKS
;
A
#
# COMPACT_ATOMS: atom_id res chain seq x y z
N MET A 1 7.90 10.95 -12.96
CA MET A 1 7.91 9.55 -12.47
C MET A 1 6.51 9.21 -12.00
N LYS A 2 5.86 8.22 -12.61
CA LYS A 2 4.47 7.83 -12.32
C LYS A 2 4.44 6.71 -11.28
N ILE A 3 3.64 6.87 -10.22
CA ILE A 3 3.53 5.94 -9.11
C ILE A 3 2.06 5.61 -8.87
N TYR A 4 1.74 4.33 -8.77
CA TYR A 4 0.38 3.88 -8.45
C TYR A 4 0.34 3.26 -7.07
N PHE A 5 -0.77 3.49 -6.39
CA PHE A 5 -1.13 2.83 -5.14
C PHE A 5 -2.40 2.03 -5.36
N ARG A 6 -2.45 0.80 -4.89
CA ARG A 6 -3.61 -0.07 -4.96
C ARG A 6 -3.92 -0.64 -3.59
N CYS A 7 -5.10 -0.36 -3.08
CA CYS A 7 -5.56 -0.88 -1.80
C CYS A 7 -7.06 -1.14 -1.80
N ARG A 8 -7.50 -1.81 -0.76
CA ARG A 8 -8.90 -2.11 -0.48
C ARG A 8 -9.22 -1.65 0.93
N GLY A 9 -10.45 -1.17 1.17
CA GLY A 9 -10.86 -0.73 2.50
C GLY A 9 -12.36 -0.57 2.60
N GLY A 10 -12.84 -0.25 3.82
CA GLY A 10 -14.25 -0.09 4.14
C GLY A 10 -14.74 -1.08 5.18
N LYS A 11 -16.06 -1.21 5.34
CA LYS A 11 -16.66 -2.04 6.40
C LYS A 11 -16.19 -3.48 6.39
N SER A 12 -16.00 -4.08 5.21
CA SER A 12 -15.62 -5.49 5.05
C SER A 12 -14.11 -5.74 5.11
N HIS A 13 -13.27 -4.72 4.88
CA HIS A 13 -11.82 -4.88 4.74
C HIS A 13 -11.02 -4.03 5.74
N GLY A 14 -11.69 -3.24 6.58
CA GLY A 14 -11.02 -2.33 7.51
C GLY A 14 -10.48 -1.06 6.84
N TRP A 15 -9.83 -0.22 7.62
CA TRP A 15 -9.34 1.10 7.21
C TRP A 15 -7.82 1.18 7.10
N GLY A 16 -7.10 0.21 7.69
CA GLY A 16 -5.65 0.27 7.86
C GLY A 16 -4.89 0.50 6.55
N ASP A 17 -5.22 -0.29 5.52
CA ASP A 17 -4.55 -0.25 4.22
C ASP A 17 -4.76 1.11 3.53
N ILE A 18 -5.99 1.64 3.57
CA ILE A 18 -6.34 2.94 2.97
C ILE A 18 -5.58 4.07 3.66
N VAL A 19 -5.60 4.11 4.99
CA VAL A 19 -4.94 5.16 5.78
C VAL A 19 -3.44 5.12 5.54
N ARG A 20 -2.82 3.96 5.65
CA ARG A 20 -1.38 3.78 5.48
C ARG A 20 -0.91 4.20 4.09
N LEU A 21 -1.53 3.67 3.05
CA LEU A 21 -1.14 4.00 1.67
C LEU A 21 -1.46 5.43 1.28
N SER A 22 -2.57 6.01 1.77
CA SER A 22 -2.90 7.40 1.46
C SER A 22 -1.90 8.40 2.03
N LEU A 23 -1.36 8.14 3.23
CA LEU A 23 -0.30 8.96 3.82
C LEU A 23 1.00 8.90 3.02
N ILE A 24 1.38 7.70 2.53
CA ILE A 24 2.56 7.54 1.66
C ILE A 24 2.33 8.26 0.33
N ALA A 25 1.15 8.08 -0.26
CA ALA A 25 0.78 8.68 -1.54
C ALA A 25 0.80 10.22 -1.47
N ASP A 26 0.25 10.80 -0.40
CA ASP A 26 0.23 12.24 -0.17
C ASP A 26 1.64 12.82 -0.02
N LYS A 27 2.50 12.15 0.75
CA LYS A 27 3.91 12.56 0.90
C LYS A 27 4.67 12.55 -0.42
N LEU A 28 4.42 11.56 -1.28
CA LEU A 28 5.03 11.50 -2.60
C LEU A 28 4.44 12.54 -3.56
N TYR A 29 3.14 12.80 -3.48
CA TYR A 29 2.49 13.87 -4.23
C TYR A 29 3.05 15.25 -3.87
N LYS A 30 3.20 15.56 -2.57
CA LYS A 30 3.84 16.80 -2.09
C LYS A 30 5.28 16.95 -2.58
N LYS A 31 5.98 15.86 -2.85
CA LYS A 31 7.29 15.84 -3.51
C LYS A 31 7.21 15.93 -5.05
N ARG A 32 6.10 16.42 -5.60
CA ARG A 32 5.85 16.61 -7.04
C ARG A 32 5.97 15.32 -7.87
N LYS A 33 5.61 14.16 -7.30
CA LYS A 33 5.49 12.90 -8.05
C LYS A 33 4.10 12.77 -8.67
N ASP A 34 4.01 12.16 -9.85
CA ASP A 34 2.73 11.84 -10.50
C ASP A 34 2.13 10.60 -9.82
N VAL A 35 1.19 10.81 -8.92
CA VAL A 35 0.60 9.79 -8.07
C VAL A 35 -0.84 9.51 -8.50
N ILE A 36 -1.18 8.23 -8.65
CA ILE A 36 -2.55 7.75 -8.85
C ILE A 36 -2.88 6.75 -7.75
N PHE A 37 -3.98 7.02 -7.04
CA PHE A 37 -4.49 6.18 -5.97
C PHE A 37 -5.68 5.37 -6.46
N ILE A 38 -5.52 4.05 -6.59
CA ILE A 38 -6.51 3.11 -7.10
C ILE A 38 -7.05 2.37 -5.88
N TYR A 39 -8.34 2.50 -5.63
CA TYR A 39 -8.92 1.91 -4.43
C TYR A 39 -10.27 1.26 -4.69
N GLU A 40 -10.55 0.25 -3.89
CA GLU A 40 -11.84 -0.38 -3.75
C GLU A 40 -12.37 -0.06 -2.35
N GLY A 41 -13.59 0.45 -2.24
CA GLY A 41 -14.15 0.83 -0.96
C GLY A 41 -15.47 1.57 -1.07
N ASP A 42 -16.15 1.66 0.08
CA ASP A 42 -17.44 2.31 0.26
C ASP A 42 -17.38 3.85 0.15
N ASP A 43 -18.51 4.50 0.37
CA ASP A 43 -18.60 5.96 0.28
C ASP A 43 -17.90 6.67 1.44
N TYR A 44 -17.71 6.03 2.59
CA TYR A 44 -16.90 6.56 3.69
C TYR A 44 -15.43 6.68 3.27
N ILE A 45 -14.88 5.63 2.62
CA ILE A 45 -13.53 5.67 2.05
C ILE A 45 -13.42 6.78 1.00
N LYS A 46 -14.42 6.90 0.12
CA LYS A 46 -14.45 7.97 -0.89
C LYS A 46 -14.42 9.35 -0.22
N SER A 47 -15.20 9.56 0.84
CA SER A 47 -15.23 10.82 1.59
C SER A 47 -13.90 11.12 2.28
N TYR A 48 -13.30 10.14 2.94
CA TYR A 48 -11.98 10.27 3.55
C TYR A 48 -10.92 10.68 2.53
N LEU A 49 -10.89 10.04 1.37
CA LEU A 49 -9.91 10.31 0.34
C LEU A 49 -10.09 11.69 -0.33
N LYS A 50 -11.23 12.37 -0.19
CA LYS A 50 -11.40 13.75 -0.66
C LYS A 50 -10.41 14.73 -0.05
N ASN A 51 -9.92 14.46 1.16
CA ASN A 51 -8.96 15.29 1.87
C ASN A 51 -7.55 15.31 1.21
N PHE A 52 -7.28 14.40 0.29
CA PHE A 52 -6.00 14.30 -0.40
C PHE A 52 -6.10 14.84 -1.82
N ARG A 53 -5.15 15.66 -2.26
CA ARG A 53 -5.12 16.26 -3.62
C ARG A 53 -4.58 15.32 -4.71
N ILE A 54 -4.44 14.03 -4.43
CA ILE A 54 -3.95 13.03 -5.37
C ILE A 54 -5.04 12.61 -6.37
N LYS A 55 -4.66 12.19 -7.58
CA LYS A 55 -5.60 11.60 -8.53
C LYS A 55 -6.08 10.24 -8.02
N LYS A 56 -7.40 9.99 -8.08
CA LYS A 56 -8.03 8.79 -7.56
C LYS A 56 -8.79 8.05 -8.66
N ILE A 57 -8.75 6.72 -8.60
CA ILE A 57 -9.57 5.82 -9.40
C ILE A 57 -10.26 4.88 -8.41
N ARG A 58 -11.59 5.02 -8.29
CA ARG A 58 -12.41 4.11 -7.50
C ARG A 58 -12.75 2.89 -8.36
N LEU A 59 -12.48 1.72 -7.86
CA LEU A 59 -12.97 0.46 -8.38
C LEU A 59 -14.30 0.09 -7.72
N LYS A 60 -15.11 -0.70 -8.42
CA LYS A 60 -16.33 -1.26 -7.85
C LYS A 60 -15.97 -2.22 -6.70
N GLU A 61 -16.79 -2.23 -5.64
CA GLU A 61 -16.64 -3.22 -4.57
C GLU A 61 -16.77 -4.65 -5.11
N ASN A 62 -15.92 -5.53 -4.62
CA ASN A 62 -15.84 -6.92 -5.09
C ASN A 62 -15.62 -7.04 -6.62
N ILE A 63 -14.81 -6.12 -7.17
CA ILE A 63 -14.50 -6.12 -8.59
C ILE A 63 -13.85 -7.44 -9.02
N ARG A 64 -14.31 -8.00 -10.13
CA ARG A 64 -13.69 -9.20 -10.71
C ARG A 64 -12.29 -8.88 -11.25
N ILE A 65 -11.36 -9.82 -11.10
CA ILE A 65 -9.95 -9.64 -11.53
C ILE A 65 -9.86 -9.21 -13.00
N GLN A 66 -10.66 -9.79 -13.89
CA GLN A 66 -10.65 -9.46 -15.32
C GLN A 66 -11.10 -8.01 -15.59
N GLU A 67 -12.06 -7.53 -14.82
CA GLU A 67 -12.53 -6.15 -14.94
C GLU A 67 -11.49 -5.16 -14.41
N GLU A 68 -10.87 -5.45 -13.26
CA GLU A 68 -9.74 -4.67 -12.75
C GLU A 68 -8.61 -4.62 -13.77
N ILE A 69 -8.23 -5.75 -14.36
CA ILE A 69 -7.22 -5.83 -15.41
C ILE A 69 -7.58 -4.92 -16.60
N ARG A 70 -8.85 -4.90 -17.05
CA ARG A 70 -9.29 -4.02 -18.15
C ARG A 70 -9.12 -2.54 -17.81
N ILE A 71 -9.47 -2.13 -16.59
CA ILE A 71 -9.32 -0.74 -16.13
C ILE A 71 -7.84 -0.35 -16.07
N ILE A 72 -7.01 -1.18 -15.43
CA ILE A 72 -5.59 -0.91 -15.26
C ILE A 72 -4.84 -0.94 -16.58
N ASN A 73 -5.27 -1.74 -17.55
CA ASN A 73 -4.68 -1.78 -18.89
C ASN A 73 -4.75 -0.45 -19.63
N LYS A 74 -5.75 0.38 -19.34
CA LYS A 74 -5.88 1.74 -19.92
C LYS A 74 -4.87 2.73 -19.32
N LEU A 75 -4.22 2.39 -18.23
CA LEU A 75 -3.23 3.25 -17.60
C LEU A 75 -1.83 3.02 -18.21
N LYS A 76 -1.05 4.11 -18.28
CA LYS A 76 0.35 4.03 -18.71
C LYS A 76 1.18 3.24 -17.68
N LYS A 77 2.26 2.62 -18.14
CA LYS A 77 3.19 1.89 -17.28
C LYS A 77 3.75 2.80 -16.19
N ALA A 78 3.78 2.31 -14.95
CA ALA A 78 4.30 3.02 -13.79
C ALA A 78 5.80 2.73 -13.57
N SER A 79 6.49 3.61 -12.86
CA SER A 79 7.82 3.32 -12.33
C SER A 79 7.72 2.40 -11.10
N HIS A 80 6.74 2.67 -10.24
CA HIS A 80 6.48 1.91 -9.01
C HIS A 80 4.99 1.69 -8.85
N ILE A 81 4.62 0.49 -8.39
CA ILE A 81 3.27 0.19 -7.91
C ILE A 81 3.39 -0.33 -6.48
N PHE A 82 2.66 0.29 -5.57
CA PHE A 82 2.48 -0.14 -4.19
C PHE A 82 1.12 -0.81 -4.06
N ILE A 83 1.08 -2.01 -3.48
CA ILE A 83 -0.15 -2.75 -3.23
C ILE A 83 -0.22 -3.11 -1.75
N GLU A 84 -1.36 -2.85 -1.14
CA GLU A 84 -1.69 -3.31 0.19
C GLU A 84 -3.11 -3.84 0.19
N MET A 85 -3.23 -5.15 0.22
CA MET A 85 -4.49 -5.89 0.19
C MET A 85 -4.28 -7.22 0.91
N LEU A 86 -5.12 -7.52 1.89
CA LEU A 86 -5.03 -8.74 2.68
C LEU A 86 -5.01 -10.00 1.78
N GLU A 87 -5.84 -10.02 0.75
CA GLU A 87 -5.98 -11.14 -0.17
C GLU A 87 -5.68 -10.71 -1.62
N ILE A 88 -4.41 -10.67 -1.96
CA ILE A 88 -4.00 -10.45 -3.35
C ILE A 88 -3.59 -11.78 -3.99
N SER A 89 -4.31 -12.21 -5.05
CA SER A 89 -3.98 -13.43 -5.78
C SER A 89 -2.66 -13.31 -6.53
N LEU A 90 -1.95 -14.44 -6.72
CA LEU A 90 -0.72 -14.48 -7.51
C LEU A 90 -0.92 -13.98 -8.94
N ASN A 91 -2.07 -14.28 -9.56
CA ASN A 91 -2.38 -13.83 -10.91
C ASN A 91 -2.46 -12.30 -10.99
N LEU A 92 -3.08 -11.67 -10.01
CA LEU A 92 -3.16 -10.21 -9.93
C LEU A 92 -1.78 -9.58 -9.67
N GLN A 93 -0.96 -10.19 -8.81
CA GLN A 93 0.43 -9.75 -8.59
C GLN A 93 1.26 -9.82 -9.88
N LYS A 94 1.19 -10.94 -10.61
CA LYS A 94 1.86 -11.11 -11.90
C LYS A 94 1.43 -10.04 -12.90
N PHE A 95 0.13 -9.78 -12.99
CA PHE A 95 -0.39 -8.73 -13.86
C PHE A 95 0.16 -7.35 -13.49
N TYR A 96 0.09 -6.94 -12.23
CA TYR A 96 0.64 -5.66 -11.79
C TYR A 96 2.14 -5.55 -12.04
N LYS A 97 2.87 -6.66 -11.94
CA LYS A 97 4.29 -6.69 -12.28
C LYS A 97 4.58 -6.32 -13.74
N THR A 98 3.70 -6.68 -14.68
CA THR A 98 3.86 -6.27 -16.08
C THR A 98 3.65 -4.77 -16.30
N LYS A 99 2.93 -4.11 -15.38
CA LYS A 99 2.56 -2.69 -15.44
C LYS A 99 3.55 -1.76 -14.75
N THR A 100 4.62 -2.28 -14.16
CA THR A 100 5.58 -1.45 -13.42
C THR A 100 7.03 -1.92 -13.60
N LYS A 101 7.97 -1.01 -13.36
CA LYS A 101 9.39 -1.37 -13.20
C LYS A 101 9.64 -2.04 -11.86
N LYS A 102 8.97 -1.57 -10.80
CA LYS A 102 9.10 -2.10 -9.44
C LYS A 102 7.72 -2.30 -8.81
N LEU A 103 7.44 -3.52 -8.40
CA LEU A 103 6.25 -3.88 -7.64
C LEU A 103 6.61 -4.02 -6.16
N ILE A 104 5.92 -3.29 -5.32
CA ILE A 104 6.09 -3.30 -3.87
C ILE A 104 4.77 -3.76 -3.24
N ILE A 105 4.81 -4.77 -2.40
CA ILE A 105 3.64 -5.25 -1.64
C ILE A 105 3.88 -4.95 -0.17
N LEU A 106 2.90 -4.31 0.47
CA LEU A 106 2.84 -4.18 1.91
C LEU A 106 1.97 -5.32 2.44
N ASP A 107 2.50 -6.12 3.34
CA ASP A 107 1.79 -7.23 3.95
C ASP A 107 2.35 -7.52 5.35
N ASP A 108 1.51 -7.37 6.35
CA ASP A 108 1.91 -7.56 7.73
C ASP A 108 1.79 -9.02 8.20
N ILE A 109 1.18 -9.90 7.42
CA ILE A 109 1.00 -11.33 7.78
C ILE A 109 2.18 -12.17 7.29
N LEU A 110 2.69 -11.90 6.10
CA LEU A 110 3.83 -12.58 5.47
C LEU A 110 3.66 -14.11 5.34
N ASP A 111 2.44 -14.58 5.09
CA ASP A 111 2.10 -16.01 5.06
C ASP A 111 1.92 -16.59 3.66
N LYS A 112 2.17 -15.79 2.62
CA LYS A 112 1.90 -16.16 1.22
C LYS A 112 3.10 -15.98 0.31
N LYS A 113 2.98 -16.49 -0.91
CA LYS A 113 3.97 -16.31 -1.98
C LYS A 113 3.82 -14.93 -2.61
N TYR A 114 4.95 -14.22 -2.77
CA TYR A 114 4.99 -12.89 -3.39
C TYR A 114 5.67 -12.90 -4.75
N TYR A 115 5.04 -12.23 -5.71
CA TYR A 115 5.58 -12.00 -7.05
C TYR A 115 6.09 -10.56 -7.24
N SER A 116 6.37 -9.90 -6.14
CA SER A 116 6.86 -8.52 -6.07
C SER A 116 8.40 -8.45 -6.09
N ASP A 117 8.95 -7.27 -6.39
CA ASP A 117 10.38 -6.99 -6.17
C ASP A 117 10.68 -6.79 -4.70
N TYR A 118 9.76 -6.15 -3.99
CA TYR A 118 9.87 -5.85 -2.56
C TYR A 118 8.59 -6.22 -1.84
N THR A 119 8.74 -6.82 -0.68
CA THR A 119 7.65 -6.98 0.29
C THR A 119 8.06 -6.28 1.58
N ILE A 120 7.16 -5.47 2.13
CA ILE A 120 7.41 -4.67 3.32
C ILE A 120 6.39 -5.06 4.37
N SER A 121 6.85 -5.41 5.57
CA SER A 121 6.02 -5.55 6.75
C SER A 121 6.37 -4.47 7.77
N CYS A 122 5.35 -3.82 8.30
CA CYS A 122 5.47 -2.82 9.34
C CYS A 122 5.40 -3.42 10.76
N GLN A 123 5.28 -4.73 10.89
CA GLN A 123 5.24 -5.43 12.16
C GLN A 123 6.60 -6.00 12.55
N ASN A 124 6.88 -6.05 13.86
CA ASN A 124 8.03 -6.78 14.39
C ASN A 124 7.66 -8.25 14.59
N HIS A 125 7.99 -9.05 13.62
CA HIS A 125 7.77 -10.48 13.71
C HIS A 125 9.01 -11.17 14.33
N LYS A 126 8.94 -11.55 15.57
CA LYS A 126 10.04 -12.28 16.25
C LYS A 126 10.26 -13.70 15.71
N ASN A 127 9.30 -14.31 15.00
CA ASN A 127 9.30 -15.74 14.63
C ASN A 127 9.04 -16.05 13.14
N ILE A 128 9.38 -15.17 12.21
CA ILE A 128 9.07 -15.38 10.77
C ILE A 128 9.95 -16.41 10.05
N LYS A 129 11.04 -16.88 10.66
CA LYS A 129 12.06 -17.67 9.95
C LYS A 129 11.55 -18.93 9.23
N SER A 130 10.37 -19.47 9.56
CA SER A 130 9.95 -20.79 9.06
C SER A 130 8.93 -20.80 7.92
N LYS A 131 8.24 -19.70 7.60
CA LYS A 131 7.10 -19.69 6.66
C LYS A 131 7.26 -18.85 5.39
N LEU A 132 8.35 -18.11 5.23
CA LEU A 132 8.55 -17.25 4.07
C LEU A 132 8.89 -18.04 2.82
N ILE A 133 7.90 -18.28 1.97
CA ILE A 133 8.11 -18.78 0.61
C ILE A 133 8.69 -17.62 -0.23
N ARG A 134 10.02 -17.51 -0.25
CA ARG A 134 10.71 -16.49 -1.05
C ARG A 134 10.62 -16.85 -2.54
N SER A 135 10.15 -15.92 -3.36
CA SER A 135 10.48 -15.98 -4.78
C SER A 135 11.96 -15.57 -4.97
N LYS A 136 12.66 -16.14 -5.95
CA LYS A 136 14.12 -15.90 -6.20
C LYS A 136 14.51 -14.40 -6.26
N ASN A 137 13.59 -13.50 -6.56
CA ASN A 137 13.86 -12.07 -6.82
C ASN A 137 13.14 -11.12 -5.84
N ASN A 138 12.51 -11.63 -4.79
CA ASN A 138 11.79 -10.80 -3.81
C ASN A 138 12.72 -10.45 -2.64
N LYS A 139 12.81 -9.15 -2.31
CA LYS A 139 13.49 -8.65 -1.11
C LYS A 139 12.44 -8.31 -0.06
N ILE A 140 12.56 -8.88 1.13
CA ILE A 140 11.61 -8.68 2.23
C ILE A 140 12.24 -7.78 3.28
N PHE A 141 11.51 -6.72 3.64
CA PHE A 141 11.88 -5.77 4.68
C PHE A 141 10.86 -5.85 5.83
N ILE A 142 11.35 -6.02 7.04
CA ILE A 142 10.52 -6.16 8.24
C ILE A 142 11.04 -5.17 9.28
N ASN A 143 10.24 -4.16 9.59
CA ASN A 143 10.56 -3.19 10.63
C ASN A 143 9.34 -2.32 10.97
N SER A 144 9.03 -2.17 12.24
CA SER A 144 7.97 -1.27 12.71
C SER A 144 8.20 0.21 12.34
N ASN A 145 9.46 0.61 12.10
CA ASN A 145 9.79 1.96 11.65
C ASN A 145 9.29 2.28 10.23
N PHE A 146 8.87 1.27 9.46
CA PHE A 146 8.27 1.47 8.14
C PHE A 146 6.81 1.94 8.22
N PHE A 147 6.20 1.94 9.42
CA PHE A 147 4.84 2.42 9.57
C PHE A 147 4.76 3.93 9.31
N PRO A 148 3.94 4.39 8.35
CA PRO A 148 3.81 5.81 8.04
C PRO A 148 2.87 6.46 9.05
N PHE A 149 3.42 7.14 10.04
CA PHE A 149 2.64 7.99 10.95
C PHE A 149 2.30 9.32 10.29
N SER A 150 1.13 9.87 10.62
CA SER A 150 0.82 11.26 10.29
C SER A 150 1.81 12.21 10.99
N ASP A 151 2.03 13.37 10.40
CA ASP A 151 2.98 14.33 11.00
C ASP A 151 2.51 14.84 12.36
N GLU A 152 1.18 14.90 12.60
CA GLU A 152 0.56 15.21 13.90
C GLU A 152 0.96 14.22 14.99
N ILE A 153 0.91 12.91 14.74
CA ILE A 153 1.34 11.88 15.69
C ILE A 153 2.83 11.99 15.98
N LYS A 154 3.65 12.30 14.97
CA LYS A 154 5.10 12.49 15.14
C LYS A 154 5.42 13.70 16.04
N HIS A 155 4.66 14.77 15.92
CA HIS A 155 4.80 15.92 16.79
C HIS A 155 4.44 15.60 18.23
N GLN A 156 3.32 14.91 18.48
CA GLN A 156 2.92 14.51 19.84
C GLN A 156 3.93 13.58 20.53
N SER A 157 4.56 12.66 19.80
CA SER A 157 5.59 11.76 20.36
C SER A 157 6.86 12.48 20.80
N LYS A 158 7.21 13.60 20.14
CA LYS A 158 8.34 14.44 20.55
C LYS A 158 8.05 15.21 21.85
N PHE A 159 6.83 15.68 22.05
CA PHE A 159 6.42 16.38 23.28
C PHE A 159 6.44 15.48 24.53
N LYS A 160 6.05 14.21 24.40
CA LYS A 160 6.10 13.25 25.52
C LYS A 160 7.53 12.89 25.96
N LYS A 161 8.48 12.80 25.03
CA LYS A 161 9.88 12.51 25.37
C LYS A 161 10.56 13.63 26.17
N ASN A 162 10.13 14.87 25.99
CA ASN A 162 10.69 16.00 26.73
C ASN A 162 10.09 16.16 28.16
N LYS A 163 8.92 15.59 28.45
CA LYS A 163 8.29 15.62 29.78
C LYS A 163 8.79 14.52 30.75
N ILE A 164 9.47 13.50 30.24
CA ILE A 164 9.98 12.38 31.04
C ILE A 164 11.45 12.64 31.51
N LYS A 165 12.06 13.76 31.10
CA LYS A 165 13.46 14.14 31.47
C LYS A 165 13.54 15.28 32.46
N SER A 166 12.43 15.66 33.10
CA SER A 166 12.41 16.68 34.16
C SER A 166 12.06 16.05 35.53
#